data_4b0a7d0dc143dad2c5cf8856bcd5c09c
#
_entry.id   4b0a7d0dc143dad2c5cf8856bcd5c09c
#
_cell.length_a   1.000
_cell.length_b   1.000
_cell.length_c   1.000
_cell.angle_alpha   90.00
_cell.angle_beta   90.00
_cell.angle_gamma   90.00
#
_symmetry.space_group_name_H-M   'P 1'
#
loop_
_entity.id
_entity.type
_entity.pdbx_description
1 polymer ?
#
loop_
_entity_poly.entity_id
_entity_poly.type
_entity_poly.pdbx_seq_one_letter_code
_entity_poly.pdbx_strand_id
1 'polypeptide(L)'
;WLRIIDGVNGKELHSIYRKSMGGLKGAKTKPRKLEPLLVRDIDGNEIDWKLQERIEIGEELPPLGEEGQGSLYILTHLKRRKLYQQIKEEALRIGQEAVPYSFRHRYSKESHAAGFDVTNISEAMGHTPEVHWQNYSRFKPSGTTEMYRNRNKQTA
;
A
#
# COMPACT_ATOMS: atom_id res chain seq x y z
N TRP A 1 -0.67 10.34 12.94
CA TRP A 1 0.37 10.04 11.94
C TRP A 1 -0.03 10.29 10.50
N LEU A 2 -1.30 10.40 10.24
CA LEU A 2 -1.83 10.94 9.00
C LEU A 2 -2.09 12.44 9.19
N ARG A 3 -1.72 13.23 8.19
CA ARG A 3 -1.99 14.67 8.14
C ARG A 3 -2.47 15.05 6.76
N ILE A 4 -3.46 15.93 6.73
CA ILE A 4 -3.86 16.64 5.53
C ILE A 4 -3.11 17.98 5.56
N ILE A 5 -2.38 18.27 4.51
CA ILE A 5 -1.60 19.51 4.38
C ILE A 5 -1.96 20.20 3.06
N ASP A 6 -1.79 21.51 3.02
CA ASP A 6 -1.95 22.27 1.79
C ASP A 6 -0.72 22.07 0.91
N GLY A 7 -0.91 21.44 -0.24
CA GLY A 7 0.11 21.22 -1.26
C GLY A 7 -0.03 22.18 -2.43
N VAL A 8 0.83 22.02 -3.43
CA VAL A 8 0.85 22.90 -4.63
C VAL A 8 -0.44 22.77 -5.46
N ASN A 9 -1.02 21.56 -5.50
CA ASN A 9 -2.20 21.23 -6.30
C ASN A 9 -3.46 20.99 -5.45
N GLY A 10 -3.53 21.53 -4.25
CA GLY A 10 -4.64 21.32 -3.33
C GLY A 10 -4.22 20.56 -2.07
N LYS A 11 -5.20 20.03 -1.34
CA LYS A 11 -4.95 19.30 -0.11
C LYS A 11 -4.36 17.92 -0.38
N GLU A 12 -3.36 17.54 0.38
CA GLU A 12 -2.62 16.29 0.23
C GLU A 12 -2.65 15.48 1.52
N LEU A 13 -2.78 14.15 1.39
CA LEU A 13 -2.65 13.23 2.51
C LEU A 13 -1.19 12.83 2.69
N HIS A 14 -0.66 13.05 3.87
CA HIS A 14 0.71 12.71 4.22
C HIS A 14 0.80 11.74 5.39
N SER A 15 1.72 10.79 5.30
CA SER A 15 2.17 10.00 6.44
C SER A 15 3.37 10.69 7.09
N ILE A 16 3.23 11.07 8.35
CA ILE A 16 4.33 11.58 9.17
C ILE A 16 4.89 10.50 10.09
N TYR A 17 4.46 9.25 9.91
CA TYR A 17 4.94 8.13 10.71
C TYR A 17 6.43 7.92 10.51
N ARG A 18 7.15 7.87 11.62
CA ARG A 18 8.59 7.65 11.66
C ARG A 18 8.90 6.35 12.39
N LYS A 19 9.12 5.30 11.62
CA LYS A 19 9.61 4.04 12.18
C LYS A 19 11.13 4.13 12.35
N SER A 20 11.64 3.91 13.56
CA SER A 20 13.07 3.67 13.77
C SER A 20 13.40 2.24 13.34
N MET A 21 14.38 2.09 12.45
CA MET A 21 14.90 0.80 12.04
C MET A 21 16.14 0.50 12.89
N GLY A 22 16.17 -0.67 13.53
CA GLY A 22 17.37 -1.12 14.25
C GLY A 22 17.65 -0.44 15.58
N GLY A 23 16.63 -0.11 16.38
CA GLY A 23 16.79 0.46 17.71
C GLY A 23 16.95 1.99 17.74
N LEU A 24 17.43 2.53 18.88
CA LEU A 24 17.52 4.00 19.12
C LEU A 24 18.37 4.78 18.12
N LYS A 25 19.27 4.14 17.38
CA LYS A 25 20.19 4.77 16.42
C LYS A 25 19.82 4.55 14.95
N GLY A 26 18.77 3.80 14.66
CA GLY A 26 18.37 3.49 13.28
C GLY A 26 17.79 4.70 12.52
N ALA A 27 17.93 4.70 11.20
CA ALA A 27 17.33 5.70 10.33
C ALA A 27 15.80 5.68 10.48
N LYS A 28 15.21 6.88 10.62
CA LYS A 28 13.74 7.02 10.66
C LYS A 28 13.19 7.18 9.24
N THR A 29 12.04 6.58 8.98
CA THR A 29 11.32 6.84 7.72
C THR A 29 10.98 8.32 7.60
N LYS A 30 11.10 8.88 6.39
CA LYS A 30 10.75 10.28 6.14
C LYS A 30 9.24 10.46 6.02
N PRO A 31 8.71 11.66 6.36
CA PRO A 31 7.37 12.03 5.97
C PRO A 31 7.21 11.89 4.45
N ARG A 32 6.04 11.43 4.00
CA ARG A 32 5.79 11.25 2.57
C ARG A 32 4.33 11.48 2.23
N LYS A 33 4.09 11.98 1.04
CA LYS A 33 2.77 12.03 0.44
C LYS A 33 2.27 10.60 0.21
N LEU A 34 1.00 10.38 0.44
CA LEU A 34 0.32 9.13 0.18
C LEU A 34 -0.56 9.31 -1.05
N GLU A 35 -0.30 8.49 -2.06
CA GLU A 35 -1.15 8.39 -3.24
C GLU A 35 -1.77 6.99 -3.28
N PRO A 36 -3.09 6.87 -3.48
CA PRO A 36 -3.73 5.58 -3.65
C PRO A 36 -3.31 4.96 -4.98
N LEU A 37 -3.03 3.67 -4.97
CA LEU A 37 -2.97 2.91 -6.20
C LEU A 37 -4.39 2.47 -6.54
N LEU A 38 -4.90 2.90 -7.68
CA LEU A 38 -6.17 2.43 -8.19
C LEU A 38 -6.02 0.97 -8.62
N VAL A 39 -6.83 0.11 -8.05
CA VAL A 39 -6.82 -1.32 -8.33
C VAL A 39 -8.09 -1.73 -9.08
N ARG A 40 -8.04 -2.86 -9.77
CA ARG A 40 -9.21 -3.41 -10.43
C ARG A 40 -9.85 -4.50 -9.60
N ASP A 41 -11.16 -4.58 -9.66
CA ASP A 41 -11.93 -5.68 -9.09
C ASP A 41 -11.80 -6.95 -9.97
N ILE A 42 -12.53 -8.00 -9.60
CA ILE A 42 -12.50 -9.27 -10.33
C ILE A 42 -13.09 -9.15 -11.74
N ASP A 43 -13.98 -8.19 -11.94
CA ASP A 43 -14.65 -7.91 -13.22
C ASP A 43 -13.87 -6.92 -14.09
N GLY A 44 -12.71 -6.46 -13.60
CA GLY A 44 -11.84 -5.52 -14.29
C GLY A 44 -12.21 -4.04 -14.13
N ASN A 45 -13.22 -3.70 -13.33
CA ASN A 45 -13.60 -2.32 -13.05
C ASN A 45 -12.60 -1.68 -12.11
N GLU A 46 -12.26 -0.44 -12.39
CA GLU A 46 -11.37 0.34 -11.52
C GLU A 46 -12.10 0.74 -10.23
N ILE A 47 -11.44 0.50 -9.10
CA ILE A 47 -11.93 0.89 -7.78
C ILE A 47 -11.25 2.21 -7.40
N ASP A 48 -11.96 3.30 -7.56
CA ASP A 48 -11.55 4.61 -7.05
C ASP A 48 -12.33 4.92 -5.77
N TRP A 49 -11.60 5.07 -4.67
CA TRP A 49 -12.17 5.32 -3.33
C TRP A 49 -12.39 6.80 -3.08
N LYS A 50 -12.19 7.63 -4.12
CA LYS A 50 -12.37 9.07 -4.07
C LYS A 50 -11.64 9.73 -2.90
N LEU A 51 -10.44 9.23 -2.60
CA LEU A 51 -9.70 9.68 -1.42
C LEU A 51 -9.41 11.18 -1.48
N GLN A 52 -9.02 11.69 -2.66
CA GLN A 52 -8.72 13.10 -2.83
C GLN A 52 -9.96 13.98 -2.65
N GLU A 53 -11.09 13.60 -3.25
CA GLU A 53 -12.36 14.32 -3.07
C GLU A 53 -12.79 14.35 -1.60
N ARG A 54 -12.68 13.21 -0.90
CA ARG A 54 -13.00 13.09 0.53
C ARG A 54 -12.14 14.00 1.40
N ILE A 55 -10.85 14.12 1.06
CA ILE A 55 -9.91 15.01 1.75
C ILE A 55 -10.29 16.48 1.50
N GLU A 56 -10.62 16.84 0.27
CA GLU A 56 -10.97 18.21 -0.13
C GLU A 56 -12.24 18.72 0.52
N ILE A 57 -13.24 17.86 0.64
CA ILE A 57 -14.50 18.22 1.36
C ILE A 57 -14.34 18.24 2.88
N GLY A 58 -13.15 17.91 3.39
CA GLY A 58 -12.85 17.92 4.81
C GLY A 58 -13.38 16.73 5.59
N GLU A 59 -13.55 15.56 4.93
CA GLU A 59 -13.93 14.35 5.64
C GLU A 59 -12.92 14.00 6.73
N GLU A 60 -13.40 13.71 7.93
CA GLU A 60 -12.54 13.35 9.04
C GLU A 60 -11.82 12.00 8.79
N LEU A 61 -10.52 11.99 9.06
CA LEU A 61 -9.77 10.76 9.06
C LEU A 61 -10.26 9.83 10.19
N PRO A 62 -10.38 8.51 9.93
CA PRO A 62 -10.83 7.59 10.96
C PRO A 62 -9.90 7.64 12.17
N PRO A 63 -10.45 7.59 13.39
CA PRO A 63 -9.65 7.58 14.61
C PRO A 63 -8.83 6.29 14.67
N LEU A 64 -7.52 6.42 14.77
CA LEU A 64 -6.59 5.30 14.89
C LEU A 64 -6.11 5.05 16.32
N GLY A 65 -6.80 5.63 17.30
CA GLY A 65 -6.44 5.54 18.71
C GLY A 65 -5.20 6.34 19.08
N GLU A 66 -4.62 6.03 20.21
CA GLU A 66 -3.41 6.65 20.72
C GLU A 66 -2.16 6.26 19.91
N GLU A 67 -1.09 7.00 20.11
CA GLU A 67 0.18 6.71 19.45
C GLU A 67 0.65 5.27 19.71
N GLY A 68 1.01 4.58 18.65
CA GLY A 68 1.45 3.19 18.69
C GLY A 68 0.32 2.14 18.65
N GLN A 69 -0.94 2.52 18.81
CA GLN A 69 -2.06 1.58 18.87
C GLN A 69 -2.83 1.42 17.55
N GLY A 70 -2.46 2.13 16.50
CA GLY A 70 -3.20 2.15 15.24
C GLY A 70 -3.44 0.77 14.62
N SER A 71 -2.48 -0.15 14.70
CA SER A 71 -2.63 -1.52 14.19
C SER A 71 -3.67 -2.32 14.98
N LEU A 72 -3.73 -2.14 16.30
CA LEU A 72 -4.72 -2.81 17.15
C LEU A 72 -6.13 -2.29 16.86
N TYR A 73 -6.29 -0.97 16.70
CA TYR A 73 -7.59 -0.37 16.36
C TYR A 73 -8.09 -0.83 14.99
N ILE A 74 -7.22 -0.84 13.97
CA ILE A 74 -7.58 -1.35 12.63
C ILE A 74 -7.98 -2.81 12.71
N LEU A 75 -7.21 -3.66 13.38
CA LEU A 75 -7.51 -5.08 13.52
C LEU A 75 -8.83 -5.31 14.25
N THR A 76 -9.08 -4.58 15.35
CA THR A 76 -10.31 -4.66 16.12
C THR A 76 -11.51 -4.23 15.29
N HIS A 77 -11.38 -3.15 14.52
CA HIS A 77 -12.41 -2.69 13.59
C HIS A 77 -12.73 -3.75 12.53
N LEU A 78 -11.70 -4.30 11.88
CA LEU A 78 -11.88 -5.32 10.84
C LEU A 78 -12.52 -6.60 11.39
N LYS A 79 -12.10 -7.08 12.56
CA LYS A 79 -12.67 -8.27 13.19
C LYS A 79 -14.19 -8.18 13.44
N ARG A 80 -14.74 -6.99 13.58
CA ARG A 80 -16.19 -6.75 13.77
C ARG A 80 -16.97 -6.78 12.45
N ARG A 81 -16.29 -6.84 11.29
CA ARG A 81 -16.93 -6.81 9.96
C ARG A 81 -17.14 -8.21 9.41
N LYS A 82 -18.39 -8.56 9.08
CA LYS A 82 -18.74 -9.87 8.49
C LYS A 82 -17.91 -10.17 7.25
N LEU A 83 -17.77 -9.18 6.36
CA LEU A 83 -16.96 -9.34 5.14
C LEU A 83 -15.51 -9.75 5.45
N TYR A 84 -14.89 -9.14 6.45
CA TYR A 84 -13.53 -9.51 6.83
C TYR A 84 -13.43 -10.93 7.40
N GLN A 85 -14.43 -11.36 8.15
CA GLN A 85 -14.52 -12.74 8.66
C GLN A 85 -14.65 -13.73 7.50
N GLN A 86 -15.53 -13.45 6.52
CA GLN A 86 -15.68 -14.27 5.31
C GLN A 86 -14.37 -14.37 4.51
N ILE A 87 -13.68 -13.25 4.30
CA ILE A 87 -12.38 -13.23 3.62
C ILE A 87 -11.36 -14.10 4.37
N LYS A 88 -11.34 -14.06 5.69
CA LYS A 88 -10.44 -14.91 6.49
C LYS A 88 -10.76 -16.39 6.34
N GLU A 89 -12.02 -16.75 6.40
CA GLU A 89 -12.47 -18.15 6.23
C GLU A 89 -12.12 -18.67 4.84
N GLU A 90 -12.34 -17.86 3.81
CA GLU A 90 -11.98 -18.21 2.44
C GLU A 90 -10.48 -18.37 2.25
N ALA A 91 -9.69 -17.46 2.80
CA ALA A 91 -8.24 -17.56 2.77
C ALA A 91 -7.75 -18.86 3.44
N LEU A 92 -8.31 -19.23 4.59
CA LEU A 92 -7.96 -20.47 5.28
C LEU A 92 -8.30 -21.73 4.46
N ARG A 93 -9.40 -21.73 3.71
CA ARG A 93 -9.78 -22.87 2.83
C ARG A 93 -8.74 -23.15 1.75
N ILE A 94 -8.04 -22.12 1.30
CA ILE A 94 -7.00 -22.23 0.27
C ILE A 94 -5.58 -22.22 0.85
N GLY A 95 -5.45 -22.46 2.17
CA GLY A 95 -4.16 -22.52 2.85
C GLY A 95 -3.43 -21.17 2.97
N GLN A 96 -4.18 -20.06 2.93
CA GLN A 96 -3.64 -18.70 3.07
C GLN A 96 -4.15 -18.04 4.35
N GLU A 97 -3.55 -16.93 4.69
CA GLU A 97 -3.95 -16.10 5.83
C GLU A 97 -4.26 -14.67 5.38
N ALA A 98 -5.46 -14.18 5.74
CA ALA A 98 -5.84 -12.79 5.53
C ALA A 98 -5.67 -11.99 6.82
N VAL A 99 -4.68 -11.12 6.83
CA VAL A 99 -4.34 -10.22 7.93
C VAL A 99 -4.31 -8.77 7.44
N PRO A 100 -4.38 -7.75 8.32
CA PRO A 100 -4.28 -6.34 7.87
C PRO A 100 -3.04 -6.06 7.01
N TYR A 101 -1.94 -6.76 7.25
CA TYR A 101 -0.72 -6.61 6.45
C TYR A 101 -0.87 -7.12 5.00
N SER A 102 -1.88 -7.94 4.71
CA SER A 102 -2.19 -8.40 3.35
C SER A 102 -2.53 -7.25 2.40
N PHE A 103 -3.12 -6.16 2.89
CA PHE A 103 -3.35 -4.94 2.10
C PHE A 103 -2.03 -4.33 1.61
N ARG A 104 -1.01 -4.33 2.46
CA ARG A 104 0.31 -3.85 2.09
C ARG A 104 1.00 -4.75 1.07
N HIS A 105 0.82 -6.07 1.19
CA HIS A 105 1.29 -7.02 0.19
C HIS A 105 0.59 -6.81 -1.16
N ARG A 106 -0.72 -6.59 -1.14
CA ARG A 106 -1.48 -6.29 -2.35
C ARG A 106 -1.00 -5.01 -3.02
N TYR A 107 -0.81 -3.94 -2.28
CA TYR A 107 -0.26 -2.69 -2.82
C TYR A 107 1.06 -2.94 -3.55
N SER A 108 2.00 -3.65 -2.94
CA SER A 108 3.26 -4.01 -3.58
C SER A 108 3.07 -4.83 -4.86
N LYS A 109 2.22 -5.87 -4.80
CA LYS A 109 1.94 -6.75 -5.95
C LYS A 109 1.36 -5.97 -7.13
N GLU A 110 0.35 -5.15 -6.89
CA GLU A 110 -0.30 -4.35 -7.93
C GLU A 110 0.64 -3.27 -8.49
N SER A 111 1.48 -2.66 -7.65
CA SER A 111 2.50 -1.70 -8.11
C SER A 111 3.52 -2.35 -9.04
N HIS A 112 3.98 -3.56 -8.72
CA HIS A 112 4.84 -4.32 -9.63
C HIS A 112 4.13 -4.71 -10.93
N ALA A 113 2.86 -5.12 -10.84
CA ALA A 113 2.06 -5.46 -12.01
C ALA A 113 1.82 -4.24 -12.92
N ALA A 114 1.71 -3.05 -12.34
CA ALA A 114 1.61 -1.78 -13.07
C ALA A 114 2.96 -1.33 -13.69
N GLY A 115 4.06 -2.05 -13.44
CA GLY A 115 5.37 -1.77 -14.01
C GLY A 115 6.14 -0.64 -13.31
N PHE A 116 5.77 -0.26 -12.10
CA PHE A 116 6.50 0.75 -11.36
C PHE A 116 7.90 0.27 -10.96
N ASP A 117 8.85 1.20 -10.99
CA ASP A 117 10.20 0.93 -10.52
C ASP A 117 10.22 0.62 -9.02
N VAL A 118 11.08 -0.32 -8.62
CA VAL A 118 11.18 -0.76 -7.22
C VAL A 118 11.56 0.37 -6.26
N THR A 119 12.32 1.33 -6.73
CA THR A 119 12.70 2.50 -5.93
C THR A 119 11.49 3.34 -5.59
N ASN A 120 10.62 3.61 -6.58
CA ASN A 120 9.38 4.34 -6.41
C ASN A 120 8.40 3.58 -5.50
N ILE A 121 8.26 2.26 -5.68
CA ILE A 121 7.41 1.44 -4.81
C ILE A 121 7.92 1.48 -3.37
N SER A 122 9.22 1.37 -3.19
CA SER A 122 9.87 1.39 -1.86
C SER A 122 9.64 2.72 -1.14
N GLU A 123 9.79 3.83 -1.86
CA GLU A 123 9.54 5.17 -1.35
C GLU A 123 8.07 5.33 -0.93
N ALA A 124 7.13 4.97 -1.81
CA ALA A 124 5.70 5.02 -1.50
C ALA A 124 5.33 4.16 -0.28
N MET A 125 5.96 3.00 -0.14
CA MET A 125 5.77 2.11 1.00
C MET A 125 6.55 2.51 2.26
N GLY A 126 7.49 3.45 2.18
CA GLY A 126 8.26 3.98 3.30
C GLY A 126 9.32 3.02 3.84
N HIS A 127 10.05 2.36 2.95
CA HIS A 127 11.23 1.57 3.27
C HIS A 127 12.27 1.68 2.15
N THR A 128 13.46 1.11 2.35
CA THR A 128 14.51 1.12 1.32
C THR A 128 14.28 0.04 0.25
N PRO A 129 14.86 0.17 -0.95
CA PRO A 129 14.81 -0.87 -1.98
C PRO A 129 15.32 -2.23 -1.49
N GLU A 130 16.35 -2.27 -0.65
CA GLU A 130 16.90 -3.51 -0.08
C GLU A 130 15.85 -4.22 0.79
N VAL A 131 15.15 -3.48 1.66
CA VAL A 131 14.07 -4.00 2.48
C VAL A 131 12.91 -4.45 1.61
N HIS A 132 12.64 -3.75 0.50
CA HIS A 132 11.63 -4.15 -0.46
C HIS A 132 11.98 -5.50 -1.10
N TRP A 133 13.19 -5.66 -1.62
CA TRP A 133 13.63 -6.91 -2.22
C TRP A 133 13.58 -8.09 -1.26
N GLN A 134 13.97 -7.90 -0.02
CA GLN A 134 13.91 -8.96 1.00
C GLN A 134 12.48 -9.46 1.26
N ASN A 135 11.50 -8.57 1.27
CA ASN A 135 10.13 -8.90 1.69
C ASN A 135 9.16 -9.12 0.54
N TYR A 136 9.42 -8.54 -0.62
CA TYR A 136 8.45 -8.45 -1.73
C TYR A 136 8.97 -8.97 -3.07
N SER A 137 10.20 -9.49 -3.16
CA SER A 137 10.77 -10.03 -4.42
C SER A 137 9.89 -11.10 -5.07
N ARG A 138 9.10 -11.83 -4.30
CA ARG A 138 8.13 -12.83 -4.79
C ARG A 138 7.02 -12.22 -5.67
N PHE A 139 6.80 -10.91 -5.60
CA PHE A 139 5.80 -10.20 -6.42
C PHE A 139 6.38 -9.65 -7.72
N LYS A 140 7.67 -9.84 -7.96
CA LYS A 140 8.30 -9.47 -9.22
C LYS A 140 7.54 -10.12 -10.38
N PRO A 141 7.17 -9.35 -11.43
CA PRO A 141 6.55 -9.92 -12.61
C PRO A 141 7.42 -11.02 -13.21
N SER A 142 6.81 -12.16 -13.53
CA SER A 142 7.43 -13.18 -14.37
C SER A 142 7.41 -12.70 -15.83
N GLY A 143 8.31 -13.22 -16.66
CA GLY A 143 8.27 -12.92 -18.10
C GLY A 143 9.28 -11.87 -18.55
N THR A 144 10.44 -11.76 -17.89
CA THR A 144 11.53 -10.84 -18.31
C THR A 144 11.84 -10.97 -19.81
N THR A 145 11.93 -12.18 -20.34
CA THR A 145 12.18 -12.42 -21.77
C THR A 145 11.08 -11.82 -22.66
N GLU A 146 9.84 -11.92 -22.22
CA GLU A 146 8.68 -11.39 -22.96
C GLU A 146 8.65 -9.86 -22.92
N MET A 147 9.04 -9.25 -21.81
CA MET A 147 9.18 -7.79 -21.70
C MET A 147 10.22 -7.27 -22.72
N TYR A 148 11.39 -7.89 -22.81
CA TYR A 148 12.41 -7.54 -23.82
C TYR A 148 11.89 -7.73 -25.24
N ARG A 149 11.22 -8.85 -25.51
CA ARG A 149 10.64 -9.14 -26.82
C ARG A 149 9.59 -8.12 -27.24
N ASN A 150 8.71 -7.72 -26.32
CA ASN A 150 7.68 -6.72 -26.57
C ASN A 150 8.27 -5.33 -26.77
N ARG A 151 9.28 -4.96 -25.99
CA ARG A 151 10.00 -3.70 -26.19
C ARG A 151 10.63 -3.60 -27.57
N ASN A 152 11.29 -4.66 -28.02
CA ASN A 152 11.94 -4.70 -29.32
C ASN A 152 10.96 -4.61 -30.49
N LYS A 153 9.71 -5.08 -30.31
CA LYS A 153 8.64 -4.94 -31.34
C LYS A 153 8.08 -3.52 -31.44
N GLN A 154 8.16 -2.72 -30.36
CA GLN A 154 7.70 -1.33 -30.37
C GLN A 154 8.68 -0.35 -31.00
N THR A 155 9.93 -0.77 -31.20
CA THR A 155 11.00 0.04 -31.79
C THR A 155 11.31 -0.30 -33.24
N ALA A 156 10.57 -1.24 -33.81
CA ALA A 156 10.61 -1.62 -35.25
C ALA A 156 9.39 -1.05 -35.98
#